data_57eb35f580394ffda29b90cda9913743
#
_entry.id   57eb35f580394ffda29b90cda9913743
#
_cell.length_a   1.000
_cell.length_b   1.000
_cell.length_c   1.000
_cell.angle_alpha   90.00
_cell.angle_beta   90.00
_cell.angle_gamma   90.00
#
_symmetry.space_group_name_H-M   'P 1'
#
loop_
_entity.id
_entity.type
_entity.pdbx_description
1 polymer ?
#
loop_
_entity_poly.entity_id
_entity_poly.type
_entity_poly.pdbx_seq_one_letter_code
_entity_poly.pdbx_strand_id
1 'polypeptide(L)'
;FIFSAAINPGWELRADNKIYFKVDQTIGAGESFKTNVLVIIKAKKYGLTIFNCGEISQAKDFAGNLLIDYDSTPDDTQNNDKSTPNHDVSDHGENDEDDHDVANTNPNNFDLALRKEIAVRTVVRGQIVPWTITITNEGTVTASEIVIFDYLPSGTLMISKDWYQNPQNPDPRKYYYLMNVKNGRLPAEGLKPGESIQV
;
A
#
# COMPACT_ATOMS: atom_id res chain seq x y z
N PHE A 1 3.17 10.74 3.38
CA PHE A 1 3.79 11.00 2.05
C PHE A 1 4.94 11.99 2.17
N ILE A 2 5.75 12.10 1.11
CA ILE A 2 6.78 13.15 0.99
C ILE A 2 6.38 14.03 -0.19
N PHE A 3 6.38 15.32 0.05
CA PHE A 3 6.31 16.34 -0.99
C PHE A 3 7.72 16.82 -1.37
N SER A 4 7.94 17.14 -2.63
CA SER A 4 9.16 17.78 -3.13
C SER A 4 8.80 18.86 -4.14
N ALA A 5 9.16 20.10 -3.84
CA ALA A 5 8.94 21.23 -4.74
C ALA A 5 9.67 21.07 -6.08
N ALA A 6 10.79 20.35 -6.10
CA ALA A 6 11.58 20.14 -7.34
C ALA A 6 10.82 19.38 -8.44
N ILE A 7 9.88 18.50 -8.05
CA ILE A 7 9.04 17.73 -8.99
C ILE A 7 7.61 18.26 -9.08
N ASN A 8 7.29 19.31 -8.32
CA ASN A 8 5.98 19.94 -8.26
C ASN A 8 6.11 21.45 -8.50
N PRO A 9 6.44 21.90 -9.72
CA PRO A 9 6.58 23.32 -9.99
C PRO A 9 5.26 24.06 -9.74
N GLY A 10 5.33 25.20 -9.06
CA GLY A 10 4.17 26.01 -8.70
C GLY A 10 3.47 25.59 -7.40
N TRP A 11 3.79 24.42 -6.84
CA TRP A 11 3.31 24.00 -5.54
C TRP A 11 4.28 24.43 -4.42
N GLU A 12 3.75 24.88 -3.31
CA GLU A 12 4.47 25.34 -2.12
C GLU A 12 4.03 24.59 -0.88
N LEU A 13 4.99 24.02 -0.12
CA LEU A 13 4.74 23.47 1.21
C LEU A 13 4.89 24.59 2.24
N ARG A 14 3.85 24.83 3.05
CA ARG A 14 3.84 25.85 4.08
C ARG A 14 4.04 25.28 5.49
N ALA A 15 4.17 26.16 6.47
CA ALA A 15 4.47 25.83 7.85
C ALA A 15 3.34 25.03 8.55
N ASP A 16 2.12 25.08 8.04
CA ASP A 16 0.95 24.31 8.48
C ASP A 16 0.96 22.85 7.96
N ASN A 17 2.01 22.45 7.23
CA ASN A 17 2.14 21.17 6.54
C ASN A 17 1.14 20.94 5.40
N LYS A 18 0.46 21.98 4.93
CA LYS A 18 -0.34 21.93 3.71
C LYS A 18 0.49 22.33 2.50
N ILE A 19 0.09 21.83 1.33
CA ILE A 19 0.69 22.22 0.06
C ILE A 19 -0.29 23.11 -0.68
N TYR A 20 0.20 24.21 -1.22
CA TYR A 20 -0.59 25.24 -1.89
C TYR A 20 -0.18 25.39 -3.34
N PHE A 21 -1.14 25.59 -4.20
CA PHE A 21 -0.93 25.94 -5.60
C PHE A 21 -1.72 27.20 -5.91
N LYS A 22 -1.08 28.19 -6.51
CA LYS A 22 -1.73 29.38 -6.97
C LYS A 22 -1.98 29.30 -8.47
N VAL A 23 -3.22 29.40 -8.87
CA VAL A 23 -3.60 29.54 -10.28
C VAL A 23 -3.33 30.98 -10.71
N ASP A 24 -2.35 31.19 -11.61
CA ASP A 24 -1.95 32.52 -12.10
C ASP A 24 -2.68 32.92 -13.40
N GLN A 25 -3.72 32.19 -13.78
CA GLN A 25 -4.57 32.51 -14.93
C GLN A 25 -5.99 32.75 -14.49
N THR A 26 -6.73 33.50 -15.31
CA THR A 26 -8.17 33.64 -15.12
C THR A 26 -8.89 32.39 -15.58
N ILE A 27 -9.89 31.98 -14.80
CA ILE A 27 -10.85 30.94 -15.15
C ILE A 27 -12.17 31.62 -15.40
N GLY A 28 -12.66 31.59 -16.66
CA GLY A 28 -13.96 32.14 -17.03
C GLY A 28 -15.11 31.23 -16.64
N ALA A 29 -16.32 31.79 -16.62
CA ALA A 29 -17.52 31.00 -16.33
C ALA A 29 -17.67 29.81 -17.29
N GLY A 30 -17.79 28.59 -16.74
CA GLY A 30 -17.85 27.33 -17.48
C GLY A 30 -16.49 26.78 -17.90
N GLU A 31 -15.39 27.45 -17.56
CA GLU A 31 -14.03 26.95 -17.81
C GLU A 31 -13.47 26.17 -16.63
N SER A 32 -12.51 25.30 -16.86
CA SER A 32 -11.83 24.53 -15.83
C SER A 32 -10.31 24.65 -15.93
N PHE A 33 -9.64 24.53 -14.79
CA PHE A 33 -8.18 24.42 -14.70
C PHE A 33 -7.79 23.07 -14.10
N LYS A 34 -6.73 22.45 -14.63
CA LYS A 34 -6.21 21.19 -14.10
C LYS A 34 -4.75 21.32 -13.75
N THR A 35 -4.39 20.82 -12.59
CA THR A 35 -2.99 20.68 -12.14
C THR A 35 -2.78 19.31 -11.51
N ASN A 36 -1.52 18.91 -11.37
CA ASN A 36 -1.15 17.67 -10.73
C ASN A 36 -0.25 17.96 -9.54
N VAL A 37 -0.38 17.15 -8.51
CA VAL A 37 0.59 17.08 -7.42
C VAL A 37 1.18 15.67 -7.35
N LEU A 38 2.49 15.57 -7.30
CA LEU A 38 3.21 14.31 -7.21
C LEU A 38 3.72 14.11 -5.78
N VAL A 39 3.34 13.01 -5.15
CA VAL A 39 3.74 12.68 -3.79
C VAL A 39 4.31 11.27 -3.73
N ILE A 40 5.32 11.06 -2.87
CA ILE A 40 5.86 9.73 -2.59
C ILE A 40 5.17 9.17 -1.36
N ILE A 41 4.54 8.02 -1.51
CA ILE A 41 3.86 7.33 -0.42
C ILE A 41 4.90 6.59 0.42
N LYS A 42 5.02 6.95 1.70
CA LYS A 42 5.87 6.29 2.71
C LYS A 42 5.06 5.41 3.67
N ALA A 43 3.98 4.82 3.21
CA ALA A 43 3.16 4.01 4.09
C ALA A 43 3.98 2.84 4.66
N LYS A 44 4.14 2.81 5.98
CA LYS A 44 4.74 1.70 6.73
C LYS A 44 3.69 0.71 7.23
N LYS A 45 2.42 1.06 7.20
CA LYS A 45 1.32 0.19 7.63
C LYS A 45 0.57 -0.30 6.40
N TYR A 46 0.51 -1.60 6.29
CA TYR A 46 -0.19 -2.31 5.24
C TYR A 46 -1.71 -2.27 5.47
N GLY A 47 -2.48 -2.26 4.39
CA GLY A 47 -3.94 -2.33 4.45
C GLY A 47 -4.64 -1.04 4.89
N LEU A 48 -3.92 0.10 4.96
CA LEU A 48 -4.53 1.39 5.24
C LEU A 48 -4.81 2.14 3.94
N THR A 49 -6.03 2.54 3.74
CA THR A 49 -6.39 3.52 2.72
C THR A 49 -5.75 4.86 3.07
N ILE A 50 -5.07 5.46 2.11
CA ILE A 50 -4.49 6.80 2.23
C ILE A 50 -5.44 7.75 1.53
N PHE A 51 -5.88 8.76 2.25
CA PHE A 51 -6.72 9.84 1.75
C PHE A 51 -5.85 11.07 1.47
N ASN A 52 -6.17 11.77 0.41
CA ASN A 52 -5.63 13.08 0.08
C ASN A 52 -6.81 14.01 -0.23
N CYS A 53 -6.93 15.08 0.52
CA CYS A 53 -7.99 16.08 0.37
C CYS A 53 -7.42 17.31 -0.31
N GLY A 54 -8.21 17.92 -1.16
CA GLY A 54 -7.94 19.20 -1.79
C GLY A 54 -9.09 20.15 -1.57
N GLU A 55 -8.82 21.45 -1.46
CA GLU A 55 -9.80 22.48 -1.19
C GLU A 55 -9.42 23.79 -1.88
N ILE A 56 -10.40 24.54 -2.38
CA ILE A 56 -10.23 25.88 -2.92
C ILE A 56 -10.26 26.87 -1.76
N SER A 57 -9.11 27.26 -1.25
CA SER A 57 -9.03 28.11 -0.07
C SER A 57 -9.30 29.58 -0.33
N GLN A 58 -9.28 30.04 -1.58
CA GLN A 58 -9.51 31.45 -1.91
C GLN A 58 -9.67 31.67 -3.41
N ALA A 59 -10.66 32.51 -3.79
CA ALA A 59 -10.78 33.07 -5.13
C ALA A 59 -10.84 34.60 -5.10
N LYS A 60 -10.46 35.26 -6.20
CA LYS A 60 -10.47 36.71 -6.34
C LYS A 60 -10.97 37.16 -7.72
N ASP A 61 -11.64 38.32 -7.77
CA ASP A 61 -12.00 39.00 -9.02
C ASP A 61 -10.78 39.69 -9.66
N PHE A 62 -10.95 40.28 -10.84
CA PHE A 62 -9.91 41.05 -11.54
C PHE A 62 -9.44 42.30 -10.78
N ALA A 63 -10.22 42.84 -9.89
CA ALA A 63 -9.86 43.99 -9.06
C ALA A 63 -9.10 43.56 -7.79
N GLY A 64 -8.95 42.25 -7.56
CA GLY A 64 -8.28 41.69 -6.40
C GLY A 64 -9.16 41.52 -5.16
N ASN A 65 -10.49 41.77 -5.29
CA ASN A 65 -11.42 41.52 -4.20
C ASN A 65 -11.64 40.03 -4.00
N LEU A 66 -11.80 39.63 -2.74
CA LEU A 66 -12.17 38.25 -2.41
C LEU A 66 -13.58 37.95 -2.95
N LEU A 67 -13.73 36.84 -3.60
CA LEU A 67 -14.99 36.25 -3.96
C LEU A 67 -15.40 35.27 -2.85
N ILE A 68 -16.68 35.32 -2.50
CA ILE A 68 -17.31 34.37 -1.58
C ILE A 68 -17.98 33.32 -2.45
N ASP A 69 -17.73 32.07 -2.19
CA ASP A 69 -18.43 30.99 -2.84
C ASP A 69 -19.90 30.99 -2.43
N TYR A 70 -20.75 30.48 -3.33
CA TYR A 70 -22.20 30.56 -3.13
C TYR A 70 -22.69 29.53 -2.11
N ASP A 71 -22.15 28.36 -2.11
CA ASP A 71 -22.60 27.18 -1.37
C ASP A 71 -21.49 26.46 -0.59
N SER A 72 -20.25 26.90 -0.72
CA SER A 72 -19.09 26.33 -0.02
C SER A 72 -18.38 27.37 0.85
N THR A 73 -17.77 26.91 1.93
CA THR A 73 -16.98 27.75 2.84
C THR A 73 -15.60 27.15 3.04
N PRO A 74 -14.53 27.78 2.54
CA PRO A 74 -13.17 27.31 2.76
C PRO A 74 -12.87 27.16 4.26
N ASP A 75 -12.64 25.93 4.69
CA ASP A 75 -12.29 25.63 6.07
C ASP A 75 -11.17 24.57 6.14
N ASP A 76 -10.84 24.07 7.30
CA ASP A 76 -9.83 23.04 7.51
C ASP A 76 -10.44 21.68 7.83
N THR A 77 -11.74 21.52 7.63
CA THR A 77 -12.49 20.33 7.98
C THR A 77 -12.41 19.32 6.85
N GLN A 78 -11.57 18.31 7.01
CA GLN A 78 -11.54 17.22 6.06
C GLN A 78 -12.81 16.38 6.20
N ASN A 79 -13.48 16.13 5.08
CA ASN A 79 -14.65 15.27 5.02
C ASN A 79 -15.91 15.87 5.68
N ASN A 80 -16.20 17.12 5.38
CA ASN A 80 -17.46 17.79 5.68
C ASN A 80 -18.50 17.66 4.56
N ASP A 81 -18.18 16.96 3.48
CA ASP A 81 -19.15 16.49 2.49
C ASP A 81 -20.20 15.62 3.17
N LYS A 82 -21.39 16.14 3.36
CA LYS A 82 -22.46 15.42 4.07
C LYS A 82 -23.12 14.31 3.28
N SER A 83 -22.93 14.29 1.98
CA SER A 83 -23.46 13.25 1.09
C SER A 83 -22.33 12.42 0.53
N THR A 84 -22.24 11.17 0.92
CA THR A 84 -21.45 10.16 0.24
C THR A 84 -22.22 9.61 -0.95
N PRO A 85 -21.64 9.46 -2.08
CA PRO A 85 -20.39 9.93 -2.67
C PRO A 85 -20.68 10.82 -3.88
N ASN A 86 -21.26 11.95 -3.68
CA ASN A 86 -21.60 12.80 -4.82
C ASN A 86 -20.58 13.93 -4.92
N HIS A 87 -19.46 13.67 -5.56
CA HIS A 87 -18.53 14.69 -6.05
C HIS A 87 -19.14 15.38 -7.27
N ASP A 88 -20.39 15.77 -7.18
CA ASP A 88 -21.09 16.42 -8.27
C ASP A 88 -20.84 17.93 -8.20
N VAL A 89 -19.84 18.38 -8.94
CA VAL A 89 -19.53 19.82 -9.14
C VAL A 89 -20.72 20.65 -9.66
N SER A 90 -21.88 20.06 -9.79
CA SER A 90 -23.11 20.70 -10.23
C SER A 90 -24.23 20.71 -9.16
N ASP A 91 -24.00 20.07 -8.02
CA ASP A 91 -24.97 20.09 -6.92
C ASP A 91 -24.76 21.34 -6.07
N HIS A 92 -25.64 22.31 -6.23
CA HIS A 92 -25.68 23.55 -5.46
C HIS A 92 -26.57 23.42 -4.20
N GLY A 93 -26.61 22.21 -3.63
CA GLY A 93 -27.39 21.91 -2.41
C GLY A 93 -26.60 22.21 -1.14
N GLU A 94 -27.30 22.60 -0.05
CA GLU A 94 -26.73 22.89 1.28
C GLU A 94 -25.94 21.71 1.94
N ASN A 95 -25.71 20.60 1.23
CA ASN A 95 -25.15 19.37 1.78
C ASN A 95 -23.91 18.86 1.02
N ASP A 96 -23.47 19.54 -0.01
CA ASP A 96 -22.30 19.21 -0.80
C ASP A 96 -21.42 20.45 -0.94
N GLU A 97 -20.26 20.46 -0.29
CA GLU A 97 -19.25 21.50 -0.47
C GLU A 97 -18.41 21.15 -1.69
N ASP A 98 -18.69 21.74 -2.84
CA ASP A 98 -18.05 21.42 -4.11
C ASP A 98 -16.67 22.10 -4.31
N ASP A 99 -16.23 22.91 -3.37
CA ASP A 99 -14.86 23.48 -3.32
C ASP A 99 -13.85 22.53 -2.68
N HIS A 100 -14.29 21.43 -2.10
CA HIS A 100 -13.51 20.38 -1.44
C HIS A 100 -13.71 19.02 -2.12
N ASP A 101 -12.62 18.24 -2.25
CA ASP A 101 -12.72 16.85 -2.73
C ASP A 101 -11.64 15.95 -2.09
N VAL A 102 -11.97 14.69 -1.91
CA VAL A 102 -11.10 13.67 -1.34
C VAL A 102 -10.82 12.53 -2.32
N ALA A 103 -9.57 12.26 -2.56
CA ALA A 103 -9.15 11.07 -3.30
C ALA A 103 -8.44 10.08 -2.38
N ASN A 104 -8.59 8.80 -2.67
CA ASN A 104 -7.93 7.77 -1.88
C ASN A 104 -7.08 6.82 -2.73
N THR A 105 -6.12 6.17 -2.08
CA THR A 105 -5.33 5.10 -2.66
C THR A 105 -5.00 4.04 -1.63
N ASN A 106 -4.91 2.79 -2.08
CA ASN A 106 -4.51 1.65 -1.27
C ASN A 106 -3.10 1.23 -1.68
N PRO A 107 -2.07 1.48 -0.85
CA PRO A 107 -0.72 1.03 -1.16
C PRO A 107 -0.65 -0.49 -1.24
N ASN A 108 0.02 -0.99 -2.27
CA ASN A 108 0.35 -2.41 -2.34
C ASN A 108 1.24 -2.81 -1.16
N ASN A 109 0.97 -3.97 -0.57
CA ASN A 109 1.80 -4.55 0.46
C ASN A 109 2.26 -5.95 0.07
N PHE A 110 3.48 -6.26 0.50
CA PHE A 110 4.01 -7.61 0.45
C PHE A 110 3.93 -8.20 1.86
N ASP A 111 3.18 -9.28 2.01
CA ASP A 111 2.95 -9.95 3.29
C ASP A 111 2.81 -11.46 3.08
N LEU A 112 3.71 -12.22 3.68
CA LEU A 112 3.68 -13.67 3.65
C LEU A 112 3.62 -14.22 5.07
N ALA A 113 2.61 -15.02 5.36
CA ALA A 113 2.50 -15.76 6.60
C ALA A 113 3.04 -17.19 6.43
N LEU A 114 3.63 -17.73 7.50
CA LEU A 114 4.12 -19.10 7.54
C LEU A 114 3.51 -19.84 8.73
N ARG A 115 2.94 -21.02 8.46
CA ARG A 115 2.49 -21.97 9.48
C ARG A 115 3.26 -23.29 9.34
N LYS A 116 3.78 -23.82 10.44
CA LYS A 116 4.49 -25.12 10.49
C LYS A 116 3.75 -26.09 11.40
N GLU A 117 3.50 -27.29 10.90
CA GLU A 117 2.73 -28.31 11.59
C GLU A 117 3.42 -29.68 11.55
N ILE A 118 3.08 -30.51 12.51
CA ILE A 118 3.48 -31.90 12.59
C ILE A 118 2.26 -32.78 12.87
N ALA A 119 2.09 -33.83 12.09
CA ALA A 119 0.94 -34.72 12.23
C ALA A 119 1.00 -35.63 13.48
N VAL A 120 2.22 -35.94 13.94
CA VAL A 120 2.44 -36.87 15.06
C VAL A 120 3.22 -36.19 16.18
N ARG A 121 2.73 -36.29 17.41
CA ARG A 121 3.39 -35.67 18.58
C ARG A 121 4.33 -36.62 19.33
N THR A 122 4.12 -37.92 19.18
CA THR A 122 4.95 -38.96 19.83
C THR A 122 5.67 -39.75 18.76
N VAL A 123 6.99 -39.82 18.85
CA VAL A 123 7.85 -40.46 17.85
C VAL A 123 8.87 -41.36 18.51
N VAL A 124 9.34 -42.36 17.79
CA VAL A 124 10.43 -43.27 18.25
C VAL A 124 11.73 -42.91 17.54
N ARG A 125 12.84 -43.26 18.14
CA ARG A 125 14.16 -43.05 17.55
C ARG A 125 14.27 -43.71 16.17
N GLY A 126 14.73 -42.96 15.19
CA GLY A 126 14.88 -43.42 13.80
C GLY A 126 13.62 -43.27 12.94
N GLN A 127 12.55 -42.82 13.51
CA GLN A 127 11.29 -42.55 12.74
C GLN A 127 11.45 -41.33 11.83
N ILE A 128 11.00 -41.48 10.59
CA ILE A 128 10.83 -40.34 9.67
C ILE A 128 9.56 -39.56 10.06
N VAL A 129 9.73 -38.29 10.26
CA VAL A 129 8.64 -37.39 10.69
C VAL A 129 8.48 -36.28 9.67
N PRO A 130 7.35 -36.24 8.94
CA PRO A 130 7.07 -35.13 8.04
C PRO A 130 6.63 -33.89 8.83
N TRP A 131 7.19 -32.75 8.45
CA TRP A 131 6.74 -31.44 8.86
C TRP A 131 6.10 -30.77 7.64
N THR A 132 4.91 -30.22 7.81
CA THR A 132 4.24 -29.47 6.77
C THR A 132 4.41 -27.99 7.03
N ILE A 133 4.88 -27.24 6.04
CA ILE A 133 4.96 -25.79 6.09
C ILE A 133 3.96 -25.26 5.09
N THR A 134 3.03 -24.45 5.57
CA THR A 134 2.07 -23.72 4.74
C THR A 134 2.49 -22.27 4.67
N ILE A 135 2.59 -21.72 3.46
CA ILE A 135 2.86 -20.32 3.21
C ILE A 135 1.61 -19.73 2.60
N THR A 136 1.14 -18.62 3.16
CA THR A 136 -0.01 -17.87 2.68
C THR A 136 0.42 -16.46 2.28
N ASN A 137 0.00 -16.01 1.11
CA ASN A 137 0.18 -14.62 0.71
C ASN A 137 -0.99 -13.78 1.26
N GLU A 138 -0.74 -13.07 2.36
CA GLU A 138 -1.71 -12.17 3.01
C GLU A 138 -1.60 -10.73 2.47
N GLY A 139 -0.65 -10.49 1.57
CA GLY A 139 -0.44 -9.21 0.94
C GLY A 139 -1.35 -8.95 -0.26
N THR A 140 -1.04 -7.89 -0.99
CA THR A 140 -1.73 -7.49 -2.23
C THR A 140 -0.87 -7.67 -3.48
N VAL A 141 0.38 -8.14 -3.31
CA VAL A 141 1.35 -8.34 -4.40
C VAL A 141 1.66 -9.83 -4.53
N THR A 142 1.69 -10.32 -5.76
CA THR A 142 2.08 -11.70 -6.06
C THR A 142 3.55 -11.95 -5.74
N ALA A 143 3.84 -13.06 -5.05
CA ALA A 143 5.19 -13.51 -4.76
C ALA A 143 5.68 -14.46 -5.86
N SER A 144 6.79 -14.14 -6.52
CA SER A 144 7.39 -14.93 -7.60
C SER A 144 8.60 -15.77 -7.16
N GLU A 145 9.16 -15.44 -6.01
CA GLU A 145 10.24 -16.19 -5.37
C GLU A 145 10.10 -16.12 -3.85
N ILE A 146 10.21 -17.26 -3.19
CA ILE A 146 10.11 -17.40 -1.74
C ILE A 146 11.27 -18.28 -1.27
N VAL A 147 12.02 -17.79 -0.29
CA VAL A 147 13.04 -18.58 0.40
C VAL A 147 12.59 -18.84 1.82
N ILE A 148 12.44 -20.11 2.17
CA ILE A 148 12.17 -20.54 3.52
C ILE A 148 13.48 -21.00 4.14
N PHE A 149 13.68 -20.76 5.42
CA PHE A 149 14.68 -21.46 6.18
C PHE A 149 14.09 -22.11 7.43
N ASP A 150 14.67 -23.23 7.81
CA ASP A 150 14.30 -24.00 9.00
C ASP A 150 15.52 -24.35 9.84
N TYR A 151 15.35 -24.35 11.15
CA TYR A 151 16.36 -24.80 12.09
C TYR A 151 15.99 -26.19 12.60
N LEU A 152 16.79 -27.19 12.22
CA LEU A 152 16.56 -28.54 12.71
C LEU A 152 16.80 -28.62 14.23
N PRO A 153 15.90 -29.27 14.97
CA PRO A 153 16.14 -29.59 16.37
C PRO A 153 17.38 -30.48 16.53
N SER A 154 18.07 -30.36 17.67
CA SER A 154 19.20 -31.24 18.00
C SER A 154 18.77 -32.70 17.98
N GLY A 155 19.57 -33.56 17.36
CA GLY A 155 19.27 -34.98 17.23
C GLY A 155 18.39 -35.36 16.03
N THR A 156 18.08 -34.42 15.15
CA THR A 156 17.37 -34.69 13.89
C THR A 156 18.30 -34.51 12.68
N LEU A 157 17.93 -35.10 11.56
CA LEU A 157 18.66 -35.01 10.30
C LEU A 157 17.69 -34.64 9.17
N MET A 158 18.09 -33.71 8.30
CA MET A 158 17.41 -33.46 7.06
C MET A 158 17.64 -34.59 6.08
N ILE A 159 16.56 -35.19 5.59
CA ILE A 159 16.62 -36.28 4.61
C ILE A 159 16.11 -35.85 3.23
N SER A 160 15.40 -34.74 3.14
CA SER A 160 14.93 -34.20 1.87
C SER A 160 16.10 -33.58 1.10
N LYS A 161 16.23 -33.93 -0.19
CA LYS A 161 17.23 -33.35 -1.10
C LYS A 161 16.88 -31.96 -1.61
N ASP A 162 15.66 -31.51 -1.39
CA ASP A 162 15.18 -30.19 -1.82
C ASP A 162 15.62 -29.07 -0.88
N TRP A 163 15.99 -29.44 0.34
CA TRP A 163 16.53 -28.54 1.33
C TRP A 163 18.06 -28.55 1.28
N TYR A 164 18.66 -27.36 1.30
CA TYR A 164 20.12 -27.20 1.20
C TYR A 164 20.66 -26.30 2.31
N GLN A 165 21.93 -26.50 2.62
CA GLN A 165 22.67 -25.60 3.51
C GLN A 165 23.34 -24.51 2.67
N ASN A 166 23.24 -23.26 3.13
CA ASN A 166 23.94 -22.16 2.47
C ASN A 166 25.39 -22.09 2.94
N PRO A 167 26.37 -22.25 2.04
CA PRO A 167 27.81 -22.21 2.41
C PRO A 167 28.24 -20.87 3.04
N GLN A 168 27.51 -19.79 2.74
CA GLN A 168 27.78 -18.46 3.31
C GLN A 168 27.16 -18.27 4.70
N ASN A 169 26.36 -19.22 5.17
CA ASN A 169 25.79 -19.22 6.51
C ASN A 169 26.07 -20.57 7.18
N PRO A 170 27.15 -20.67 7.97
CA PRO A 170 27.70 -21.93 8.42
C PRO A 170 26.94 -22.59 9.58
N ASP A 171 25.75 -22.15 9.96
CA ASP A 171 24.97 -22.87 10.98
C ASP A 171 24.57 -24.26 10.45
N PRO A 172 25.11 -25.35 11.02
CA PRO A 172 24.90 -26.71 10.52
C PRO A 172 23.44 -27.20 10.69
N ARG A 173 22.64 -26.47 11.44
CA ARG A 173 21.23 -26.81 11.67
C ARG A 173 20.29 -26.01 10.76
N LYS A 174 20.76 -24.99 10.05
CA LYS A 174 19.98 -24.14 9.21
C LYS A 174 19.92 -24.65 7.78
N TYR A 175 18.72 -24.97 7.33
CA TYR A 175 18.45 -25.44 5.98
C TYR A 175 17.52 -24.46 5.28
N TYR A 176 17.70 -24.36 3.96
CA TYR A 176 16.96 -23.44 3.10
C TYR A 176 16.17 -24.21 2.05
N TYR A 177 15.00 -23.71 1.70
CA TYR A 177 14.18 -24.21 0.62
C TYR A 177 13.79 -23.06 -0.30
N LEU A 178 14.20 -23.14 -1.55
CA LEU A 178 13.91 -22.13 -2.56
C LEU A 178 12.69 -22.56 -3.39
N MET A 179 11.69 -21.69 -3.44
CA MET A 179 10.53 -21.81 -4.30
C MET A 179 10.51 -20.63 -5.26
N ASN A 180 10.42 -20.89 -6.54
CA ASN A 180 10.15 -19.87 -7.54
C ASN A 180 9.42 -20.48 -8.74
N VAL A 181 8.95 -19.62 -9.63
CA VAL A 181 8.27 -20.02 -10.86
C VAL A 181 9.20 -20.84 -11.76
N LYS A 182 10.50 -20.50 -11.82
CA LYS A 182 11.47 -21.16 -12.69
C LYS A 182 11.76 -22.61 -12.31
N ASN A 183 11.78 -22.94 -11.02
CA ASN A 183 11.99 -24.31 -10.54
C ASN A 183 10.70 -25.12 -10.42
N GLY A 184 9.54 -24.55 -10.81
CA GLY A 184 8.26 -25.21 -10.79
C GLY A 184 7.65 -25.44 -9.39
N ARG A 185 8.23 -24.86 -8.35
CA ARG A 185 7.75 -24.98 -6.97
C ARG A 185 6.73 -23.88 -6.60
N LEU A 186 6.58 -22.87 -7.43
CA LEU A 186 5.46 -21.94 -7.42
C LEU A 186 4.65 -22.09 -8.70
N PRO A 187 3.35 -21.74 -8.70
CA PRO A 187 2.55 -21.64 -9.93
C PRO A 187 3.23 -20.72 -10.95
N ALA A 188 2.93 -20.90 -12.24
CA ALA A 188 3.53 -20.11 -13.33
C ALA A 188 3.34 -18.60 -13.16
N GLU A 189 2.25 -18.20 -12.51
CA GLU A 189 1.93 -16.80 -12.21
C GLU A 189 2.40 -16.33 -10.83
N GLY A 190 3.14 -17.18 -10.09
CA GLY A 190 3.52 -16.91 -8.70
C GLY A 190 2.43 -17.28 -7.68
N LEU A 191 2.65 -16.95 -6.42
CA LEU A 191 1.67 -17.10 -5.33
C LEU A 191 0.89 -15.79 -5.21
N LYS A 192 -0.36 -15.80 -5.65
CA LYS A 192 -1.22 -14.60 -5.67
C LYS A 192 -1.73 -14.24 -4.28
N PRO A 193 -2.21 -12.99 -4.09
CA PRO A 193 -2.93 -12.60 -2.89
C PRO A 193 -4.04 -13.58 -2.50
N GLY A 194 -4.07 -13.98 -1.23
CA GLY A 194 -5.02 -14.93 -0.68
C GLY A 194 -4.72 -16.42 -0.95
N GLU A 195 -3.74 -16.73 -1.80
CA GLU A 195 -3.35 -18.12 -2.08
C GLU A 195 -2.39 -18.68 -1.02
N SER A 196 -2.42 -20.00 -0.87
CA SER A 196 -1.52 -20.74 0.01
C SER A 196 -0.87 -21.90 -0.73
N ILE A 197 0.36 -22.23 -0.34
CA ILE A 197 1.09 -23.39 -0.85
C ILE A 197 1.76 -24.15 0.29
N GLN A 198 1.90 -25.46 0.13
CA GLN A 198 2.51 -26.35 1.14
C GLN A 198 3.80 -27.00 0.63
N VAL A 199 4.71 -27.17 1.54
CA VAL A 199 5.98 -27.92 1.37
C VAL A 199 6.25 -28.82 2.54
#